data_c53d70b91fc9fc9402f223ab85cb35be
#
_entry.id   c53d70b91fc9fc9402f223ab85cb35be
#
_cell.length_a   1.000
_cell.length_b   1.000
_cell.length_c   1.000
_cell.angle_alpha   90.00
_cell.angle_beta   90.00
_cell.angle_gamma   90.00
#
_symmetry.space_group_name_H-M   'P 1'
#
loop_
_entity.id
_entity.type
_entity.pdbx_description
1 polymer ?
#
loop_
_entity_poly.entity_id
_entity_poly.type
_entity_poly.pdbx_seq_one_letter_code
_entity_poly.pdbx_strand_id
1 'polypeptide(L)'
;MRKIASSVIASALLAGGAVAVSAAPASAACPPDPGVRYTITNKSTVSQGTNLHSEWMYDNLGGSLTYNKTTTAAVNASGTATLGTEAGVIFAKASASFAVTVGKTWTKSSSWTYSIPAKNKAGKTKVRMTMFHESKKFLATKYAFHYDARCKYIEKKVWSKWITAPVKKDANVWGLEWK
;
A
#
# COMPACT_ATOMS: atom_id res chain seq x y z
N MET A 1 12.39 74.84 7.55
CA MET A 1 11.64 75.70 8.52
C MET A 1 11.18 74.79 9.66
N ARG A 2 11.78 75.00 10.83
CA ARG A 2 11.11 75.20 12.14
C ARG A 2 10.08 74.09 12.52
N LYS A 3 10.10 73.45 13.68
CA LYS A 3 10.48 73.92 15.03
C LYS A 3 10.72 72.70 15.95
N ILE A 4 11.65 72.91 16.83
CA ILE A 4 11.95 72.17 18.05
C ILE A 4 10.82 72.42 19.08
N ALA A 5 10.44 71.41 19.82
CA ALA A 5 9.81 71.60 21.13
C ALA A 5 10.27 70.50 22.10
N SER A 6 11.10 70.96 23.01
CA SER A 6 11.50 70.25 24.25
C SER A 6 10.37 70.30 25.26
N SER A 7 10.22 69.28 26.09
CA SER A 7 9.91 69.41 27.54
C SER A 7 9.75 68.02 28.12
N VAL A 8 10.46 67.77 29.06
CA VAL A 8 10.44 67.85 30.51
C VAL A 8 10.32 66.45 31.16
N ILE A 9 11.34 66.22 31.92
CA ILE A 9 11.60 65.13 32.85
C ILE A 9 10.50 65.06 33.91
N ALA A 10 10.02 63.85 34.17
CA ALA A 10 9.40 63.50 35.47
C ALA A 10 9.97 62.18 35.95
N SER A 11 10.89 62.27 36.87
CA SER A 11 11.44 61.15 37.66
C SER A 11 10.37 60.68 38.65
N ALA A 12 9.88 59.45 38.50
CA ALA A 12 9.13 58.76 39.55
C ALA A 12 9.93 57.51 39.95
N LEU A 13 10.60 57.67 41.11
CA LEU A 13 11.08 56.51 41.86
C LEU A 13 9.87 55.74 42.33
N LEU A 14 9.71 54.50 41.93
CA LEU A 14 8.81 53.54 42.53
C LEU A 14 9.59 52.33 43.00
N ALA A 15 9.40 52.08 44.24
CA ALA A 15 10.02 51.06 45.10
C ALA A 15 10.01 49.65 44.47
N GLY A 16 11.12 48.97 44.68
CA GLY A 16 11.33 47.59 44.30
C GLY A 16 10.34 46.64 44.95
N GLY A 17 9.49 46.03 44.16
CA GLY A 17 8.87 44.76 44.43
C GLY A 17 9.61 43.69 43.64
N ALA A 18 10.52 42.97 44.29
CA ALA A 18 11.07 41.75 43.71
C ALA A 18 9.96 40.72 43.63
N VAL A 19 9.27 40.68 42.50
CA VAL A 19 8.40 39.55 42.15
C VAL A 19 9.34 38.39 41.83
N ALA A 20 9.58 37.53 42.81
CA ALA A 20 10.16 36.22 42.56
C ALA A 20 9.19 35.45 41.69
N VAL A 21 9.38 35.57 40.37
CA VAL A 21 8.76 34.67 39.39
C VAL A 21 9.39 33.31 39.67
N SER A 22 8.70 32.47 40.43
CA SER A 22 9.03 31.07 40.54
C SER A 22 8.90 30.50 39.12
N ALA A 23 10.03 30.39 38.40
CA ALA A 23 10.10 29.63 37.17
C ALA A 23 9.69 28.19 37.54
N ALA A 24 8.42 27.85 37.30
CA ALA A 24 8.03 26.47 37.34
C ALA A 24 8.99 25.71 36.41
N PRO A 25 9.56 24.59 36.84
CA PRO A 25 10.42 23.81 35.98
C PRO A 25 9.61 23.50 34.74
N ALA A 26 10.06 24.01 33.59
CA ALA A 26 9.50 23.61 32.31
C ALA A 26 9.69 22.11 32.26
N SER A 27 8.63 21.34 32.50
CA SER A 27 8.67 19.91 32.27
C SER A 27 8.93 19.76 30.78
N ALA A 28 10.15 19.33 30.44
CA ALA A 28 10.51 19.03 29.06
C ALA A 28 9.58 17.91 28.60
N ALA A 29 8.49 18.28 27.94
CA ALA A 29 7.61 17.31 27.30
C ALA A 29 8.42 16.57 26.23
N CYS A 30 8.25 15.26 26.15
CA CYS A 30 8.87 14.49 25.09
C CYS A 30 8.44 15.04 23.73
N PRO A 31 9.27 14.91 22.68
CA PRO A 31 8.85 15.22 21.33
C PRO A 31 7.54 14.49 20.98
N PRO A 32 6.70 15.06 20.11
CA PRO A 32 5.48 14.39 19.69
C PRO A 32 5.81 13.04 19.04
N ASP A 33 4.95 12.05 19.23
CA ASP A 33 5.13 10.72 18.66
C ASP A 33 5.30 10.81 17.13
N PRO A 34 6.36 10.18 16.55
CA PRO A 34 6.64 10.25 15.11
C PRO A 34 5.65 9.45 14.24
N GLY A 35 4.61 8.86 14.86
CA GLY A 35 3.50 8.24 14.18
C GLY A 35 3.77 6.79 13.74
N VAL A 36 3.52 6.48 12.45
CA VAL A 36 3.62 5.12 11.94
C VAL A 36 4.54 5.02 10.72
N ARG A 37 5.20 3.87 10.57
CA ARG A 37 6.01 3.52 9.42
C ARG A 37 5.54 2.21 8.79
N TYR A 38 5.55 2.14 7.48
CA TYR A 38 5.31 0.90 6.74
C TYR A 38 6.57 0.46 6.02
N THR A 39 6.85 -0.84 6.04
CA THR A 39 7.93 -1.46 5.27
C THR A 39 7.36 -2.49 4.30
N ILE A 40 8.02 -2.64 3.16
CA ILE A 40 7.70 -3.62 2.11
C ILE A 40 8.89 -4.54 1.97
N THR A 41 8.69 -5.83 2.26
CA THR A 41 9.72 -6.86 2.23
C THR A 41 9.24 -8.12 1.50
N ASN A 42 10.11 -9.11 1.32
CA ASN A 42 9.79 -10.41 0.71
C ASN A 42 9.07 -10.26 -0.64
N LYS A 43 9.67 -9.47 -1.53
CA LYS A 43 9.11 -9.06 -2.82
C LYS A 43 9.21 -10.16 -3.86
N SER A 44 8.11 -10.45 -4.54
CA SER A 44 8.08 -11.38 -5.69
C SER A 44 7.06 -10.94 -6.74
N THR A 45 7.24 -11.42 -7.96
CA THR A 45 6.26 -11.28 -9.04
C THR A 45 5.51 -12.59 -9.17
N VAL A 46 4.19 -12.51 -9.29
CA VAL A 46 3.30 -13.66 -9.43
C VAL A 46 2.29 -13.41 -10.55
N SER A 47 1.78 -14.48 -11.15
CA SER A 47 0.65 -14.41 -12.07
C SER A 47 -0.63 -14.72 -11.31
N GLN A 48 -1.58 -13.80 -11.33
CA GLN A 48 -2.87 -13.95 -10.66
C GLN A 48 -3.97 -14.14 -11.69
N GLY A 49 -4.79 -15.18 -11.55
CA GLY A 49 -5.91 -15.42 -12.45
C GLY A 49 -6.90 -14.26 -12.41
N THR A 50 -7.38 -13.87 -13.59
CA THR A 50 -8.48 -12.91 -13.74
C THR A 50 -9.83 -13.65 -13.64
N ASN A 51 -10.91 -12.92 -13.78
CA ASN A 51 -12.25 -13.48 -13.97
C ASN A 51 -12.49 -14.09 -15.35
N LEU A 52 -11.54 -13.97 -16.31
CA LEU A 52 -11.68 -14.50 -17.65
C LEU A 52 -11.12 -15.90 -17.73
N HIS A 53 -12.00 -16.87 -17.95
CA HIS A 53 -11.64 -18.28 -18.13
C HIS A 53 -12.67 -18.99 -19.03
N SER A 54 -12.22 -20.07 -19.70
CA SER A 54 -13.12 -20.99 -20.37
C SER A 54 -13.86 -21.90 -19.39
N GLU A 55 -14.79 -22.68 -19.89
CA GLU A 55 -15.36 -23.80 -19.13
C GLU A 55 -14.28 -24.85 -18.86
N TRP A 56 -14.50 -25.66 -17.81
CA TRP A 56 -13.68 -26.81 -17.52
C TRP A 56 -13.95 -27.95 -18.50
N MET A 57 -12.90 -28.51 -19.08
CA MET A 57 -13.00 -29.76 -19.84
C MET A 57 -12.10 -30.84 -19.23
N TYR A 58 -12.38 -32.11 -19.54
CA TYR A 58 -11.51 -33.20 -19.13
C TYR A 58 -10.21 -33.15 -19.94
N ASP A 59 -9.07 -33.24 -19.26
CA ASP A 59 -7.75 -33.03 -19.85
C ASP A 59 -7.28 -34.19 -20.76
N ASN A 60 -7.88 -35.38 -20.62
CA ASN A 60 -7.60 -36.57 -21.41
C ASN A 60 -8.28 -36.59 -22.77
N LEU A 61 -9.17 -35.64 -23.07
CA LEU A 61 -9.90 -35.61 -24.33
C LEU A 61 -9.09 -34.99 -25.50
N GLY A 62 -7.99 -34.28 -25.18
CA GLY A 62 -7.25 -33.52 -26.19
C GLY A 62 -8.05 -32.34 -26.74
N GLY A 63 -7.62 -31.78 -27.86
CA GLY A 63 -8.28 -30.66 -28.55
C GLY A 63 -7.76 -29.29 -28.09
N SER A 64 -8.55 -28.24 -28.30
CA SER A 64 -8.18 -26.86 -27.93
C SER A 64 -9.26 -26.20 -27.12
N LEU A 65 -8.81 -25.36 -26.19
CA LEU A 65 -9.64 -24.47 -25.37
C LEU A 65 -9.69 -23.11 -26.06
N THR A 66 -10.89 -22.63 -26.33
CA THR A 66 -11.11 -21.32 -26.96
C THR A 66 -11.89 -20.41 -26.05
N TYR A 67 -11.48 -19.16 -25.98
CA TYR A 67 -12.22 -18.08 -25.34
C TYR A 67 -12.51 -17.00 -26.39
N ASN A 68 -13.77 -16.68 -26.58
CA ASN A 68 -14.20 -15.63 -27.51
C ASN A 68 -15.37 -14.86 -26.91
N LYS A 69 -15.06 -13.76 -26.23
CA LYS A 69 -16.08 -12.89 -25.61
C LYS A 69 -15.58 -11.44 -25.56
N THR A 70 -16.50 -10.50 -25.72
CA THR A 70 -16.30 -9.08 -25.40
C THR A 70 -16.72 -8.85 -23.96
N THR A 71 -15.79 -8.56 -23.07
CA THR A 71 -16.05 -8.43 -21.65
C THR A 71 -14.90 -7.71 -20.92
N THR A 72 -15.12 -7.41 -19.66
CA THR A 72 -14.12 -6.76 -18.78
C THR A 72 -13.34 -7.81 -17.99
N ALA A 73 -12.04 -7.85 -18.22
CA ALA A 73 -11.09 -8.54 -17.35
C ALA A 73 -10.89 -7.76 -16.06
N ALA A 74 -10.80 -8.45 -14.94
CA ALA A 74 -10.56 -7.83 -13.64
C ALA A 74 -9.68 -8.70 -12.74
N VAL A 75 -8.80 -8.05 -11.97
CA VAL A 75 -8.02 -8.63 -10.88
C VAL A 75 -8.07 -7.70 -9.69
N ASN A 76 -8.33 -8.23 -8.52
CA ASN A 76 -8.32 -7.50 -7.27
C ASN A 76 -7.12 -7.90 -6.40
N ALA A 77 -6.60 -6.93 -5.67
CA ALA A 77 -5.59 -7.21 -4.67
C ALA A 77 -6.17 -8.10 -3.55
N SER A 78 -5.37 -9.03 -3.08
CA SER A 78 -5.69 -9.89 -1.92
C SER A 78 -4.91 -9.47 -0.68
N GLY A 79 -5.40 -9.87 0.51
CA GLY A 79 -4.77 -9.50 1.79
C GLY A 79 -5.06 -8.07 2.23
N THR A 80 -6.00 -7.38 1.60
CA THR A 80 -6.28 -5.95 1.81
C THR A 80 -7.49 -5.66 2.69
N ALA A 81 -8.30 -6.66 3.04
CA ALA A 81 -9.58 -6.48 3.74
C ALA A 81 -9.46 -5.68 5.06
N THR A 82 -8.32 -5.73 5.72
CA THR A 82 -8.08 -5.08 7.01
C THR A 82 -7.18 -3.84 6.91
N LEU A 83 -6.86 -3.35 5.71
CA LEU A 83 -5.97 -2.20 5.54
C LEU A 83 -6.71 -0.87 5.68
N GLY A 84 -8.02 -0.84 5.45
CA GLY A 84 -8.81 0.38 5.54
C GLY A 84 -8.20 1.54 4.75
N THR A 85 -8.08 2.68 5.39
CA THR A 85 -7.49 3.91 4.82
C THR A 85 -5.98 3.80 4.57
N GLU A 86 -5.29 2.84 5.18
CA GLU A 86 -3.83 2.64 5.04
C GLU A 86 -3.45 2.04 3.68
N ALA A 87 -4.40 1.45 2.96
CA ALA A 87 -4.16 0.77 1.68
C ALA A 87 -3.45 1.68 0.66
N GLY A 88 -3.83 2.95 0.57
CA GLY A 88 -3.21 3.91 -0.36
C GLY A 88 -1.72 4.10 -0.12
N VAL A 89 -1.33 4.29 1.13
CA VAL A 89 0.08 4.46 1.53
C VAL A 89 0.89 3.19 1.26
N ILE A 90 0.31 2.02 1.55
CA ILE A 90 0.97 0.73 1.33
C ILE A 90 1.20 0.48 -0.16
N PHE A 91 0.20 0.73 -1.02
CA PHE A 91 0.37 0.59 -2.47
C PHE A 91 1.35 1.60 -3.06
N ALA A 92 1.39 2.84 -2.56
CA ALA A 92 2.38 3.82 -2.96
C ALA A 92 3.82 3.36 -2.62
N LYS A 93 4.03 2.86 -1.39
CA LYS A 93 5.33 2.30 -0.98
C LYS A 93 5.71 1.03 -1.75
N ALA A 94 4.74 0.15 -2.02
CA ALA A 94 4.96 -1.03 -2.84
C ALA A 94 5.34 -0.63 -4.27
N SER A 95 4.63 0.33 -4.88
CA SER A 95 4.93 0.83 -6.22
C SER A 95 6.35 1.37 -6.33
N ALA A 96 6.78 2.19 -5.37
CA ALA A 96 8.16 2.69 -5.31
C ALA A 96 9.17 1.53 -5.14
N SER A 97 8.85 0.55 -4.30
CA SER A 97 9.72 -0.59 -4.00
C SER A 97 9.89 -1.57 -5.18
N PHE A 98 8.91 -1.67 -6.07
CA PHE A 98 8.94 -2.52 -7.26
C PHE A 98 9.28 -1.76 -8.55
N ALA A 99 9.41 -0.42 -8.51
CA ALA A 99 9.55 0.45 -9.68
C ALA A 99 8.44 0.23 -10.73
N VAL A 100 7.24 -0.15 -10.28
CA VAL A 100 6.05 -0.32 -11.12
C VAL A 100 4.79 -0.02 -10.32
N THR A 101 3.84 0.69 -10.91
CA THR A 101 2.59 1.03 -10.21
C THR A 101 1.76 -0.23 -9.94
N VAL A 102 1.47 -0.48 -8.66
CA VAL A 102 0.51 -1.49 -8.21
C VAL A 102 -0.72 -0.82 -7.61
N GLY A 103 -1.84 -1.53 -7.58
CA GLY A 103 -3.05 -0.97 -7.04
C GLY A 103 -4.03 -2.00 -6.48
N LYS A 104 -5.16 -1.51 -5.97
CA LYS A 104 -6.20 -2.36 -5.40
C LYS A 104 -6.88 -3.22 -6.47
N THR A 105 -7.07 -2.69 -7.66
CA THR A 105 -7.78 -3.36 -8.76
C THR A 105 -7.12 -3.00 -10.08
N TRP A 106 -7.05 -3.95 -11.00
CA TRP A 106 -6.80 -3.75 -12.42
C TRP A 106 -8.02 -4.23 -13.20
N THR A 107 -8.44 -3.48 -14.22
CA THR A 107 -9.55 -3.83 -15.11
C THR A 107 -9.22 -3.42 -16.54
N LYS A 108 -9.69 -4.20 -17.51
CA LYS A 108 -9.60 -3.89 -18.94
C LYS A 108 -10.78 -4.49 -19.69
N SER A 109 -11.50 -3.67 -20.41
CA SER A 109 -12.58 -4.10 -21.32
C SER A 109 -12.02 -4.25 -22.74
N SER A 110 -12.27 -5.39 -23.35
CA SER A 110 -11.83 -5.68 -24.72
C SER A 110 -12.61 -6.85 -25.30
N SER A 111 -12.49 -7.04 -26.59
CA SER A 111 -12.82 -8.32 -27.26
C SER A 111 -11.62 -9.25 -27.14
N TRP A 112 -11.85 -10.41 -26.54
CA TRP A 112 -10.82 -11.40 -26.22
C TRP A 112 -11.05 -12.64 -27.07
N THR A 113 -10.12 -12.96 -27.96
CA THR A 113 -10.18 -14.17 -28.79
C THR A 113 -8.85 -14.88 -28.69
N TYR A 114 -8.85 -16.02 -28.01
CA TYR A 114 -7.67 -16.84 -27.79
C TYR A 114 -8.00 -18.31 -27.88
N SER A 115 -7.04 -19.12 -28.35
CA SER A 115 -7.12 -20.56 -28.35
C SER A 115 -5.79 -21.17 -27.92
N ILE A 116 -5.86 -22.15 -27.02
CA ILE A 116 -4.68 -22.86 -26.51
C ILE A 116 -4.96 -24.37 -26.59
N PRO A 117 -4.03 -25.18 -27.13
CA PRO A 117 -4.15 -26.64 -27.09
C PRO A 117 -4.29 -27.11 -25.63
N ALA A 118 -5.25 -27.98 -25.37
CA ALA A 118 -5.38 -28.63 -24.08
C ALA A 118 -4.17 -29.53 -23.83
N LYS A 119 -3.64 -29.50 -22.62
CA LYS A 119 -2.50 -30.34 -22.21
C LYS A 119 -2.84 -31.06 -20.93
N ASN A 120 -2.54 -32.33 -20.90
CA ASN A 120 -2.70 -33.16 -19.72
C ASN A 120 -1.67 -32.78 -18.65
N LYS A 121 -2.04 -32.95 -17.41
CA LYS A 121 -1.15 -32.79 -16.26
C LYS A 121 -1.32 -33.95 -15.30
N ALA A 122 -0.24 -34.62 -14.94
CA ALA A 122 -0.27 -35.75 -14.01
C ALA A 122 -1.00 -35.42 -12.70
N GLY A 123 -1.93 -36.29 -12.30
CA GLY A 123 -2.74 -36.12 -11.09
C GLY A 123 -3.85 -35.06 -11.21
N LYS A 124 -4.15 -34.58 -12.43
CA LYS A 124 -5.26 -33.67 -12.71
C LYS A 124 -6.21 -34.33 -13.71
N THR A 125 -7.47 -33.95 -13.66
CA THR A 125 -8.54 -34.53 -14.51
C THR A 125 -9.24 -33.50 -15.36
N LYS A 126 -9.12 -32.23 -15.01
CA LYS A 126 -9.77 -31.14 -15.73
C LYS A 126 -8.79 -30.00 -16.01
N VAL A 127 -8.97 -29.38 -17.15
CA VAL A 127 -8.21 -28.23 -17.59
C VAL A 127 -9.13 -27.12 -18.09
N ARG A 128 -8.76 -25.87 -17.90
CA ARG A 128 -9.38 -24.72 -18.54
C ARG A 128 -8.32 -23.70 -18.94
N MET A 129 -8.68 -22.86 -19.89
CA MET A 129 -7.89 -21.68 -20.22
C MET A 129 -8.28 -20.53 -19.30
N THR A 130 -7.28 -19.85 -18.73
CA THR A 130 -7.48 -18.70 -17.84
C THR A 130 -6.54 -17.59 -18.26
N MET A 131 -7.02 -16.36 -18.24
CA MET A 131 -6.18 -15.20 -18.39
C MET A 131 -5.56 -14.85 -17.03
N PHE A 132 -4.24 -14.76 -17.01
CA PHE A 132 -3.47 -14.33 -15.85
C PHE A 132 -2.97 -12.91 -16.05
N HIS A 133 -2.91 -12.16 -14.96
CA HIS A 133 -2.36 -10.81 -14.92
C HIS A 133 -1.18 -10.75 -13.94
N GLU A 134 -0.14 -9.99 -14.31
CA GLU A 134 1.01 -9.79 -13.44
C GLU A 134 0.60 -9.07 -12.16
N SER A 135 1.00 -9.64 -11.04
CA SER A 135 0.78 -9.06 -9.70
C SER A 135 2.06 -9.09 -8.90
N LYS A 136 2.19 -8.19 -7.96
CA LYS A 136 3.31 -8.14 -7.01
C LYS A 136 2.84 -8.67 -5.66
N LYS A 137 3.55 -9.69 -5.17
CA LYS A 137 3.35 -10.26 -3.83
C LYS A 137 4.44 -9.75 -2.89
N PHE A 138 4.05 -9.27 -1.74
CA PHE A 138 4.97 -8.68 -0.76
C PHE A 138 4.42 -8.78 0.66
N LEU A 139 5.32 -8.70 1.63
CA LEU A 139 4.98 -8.60 3.04
C LEU A 139 5.00 -7.12 3.44
N ALA A 140 3.84 -6.58 3.80
CA ALA A 140 3.71 -5.24 4.37
C ALA A 140 3.73 -5.35 5.90
N THR A 141 4.55 -4.52 6.55
CA THR A 141 4.63 -4.47 8.01
C THR A 141 4.42 -3.03 8.48
N LYS A 142 3.55 -2.84 9.47
CA LYS A 142 3.31 -1.56 10.15
C LYS A 142 4.06 -1.55 11.47
N TYR A 143 4.76 -0.46 11.72
CA TYR A 143 5.39 -0.13 12.98
C TYR A 143 4.76 1.15 13.53
N ALA A 144 4.47 1.18 14.80
CA ALA A 144 4.14 2.37 15.56
C ALA A 144 5.34 2.82 16.37
N PHE A 145 5.49 4.12 16.52
CA PHE A 145 6.56 4.74 17.26
C PHE A 145 5.96 5.60 18.37
N HIS A 146 6.54 5.55 19.54
CA HIS A 146 6.18 6.39 20.66
C HIS A 146 7.40 6.66 21.55
N TYR A 147 7.30 7.66 22.37
CA TYR A 147 8.28 7.91 23.43
C TYR A 147 7.74 7.39 24.76
N ASP A 148 8.57 6.71 25.56
CA ASP A 148 8.22 6.33 26.92
C ASP A 148 8.28 7.56 27.89
N ALA A 149 7.93 7.35 29.14
CA ALA A 149 7.97 8.40 30.17
C ALA A 149 9.36 9.02 30.37
N ARG A 150 10.42 8.41 29.84
CA ARG A 150 11.81 8.90 29.90
C ARG A 150 12.26 9.50 28.56
N CYS A 151 11.33 9.78 27.64
CA CYS A 151 11.60 10.24 26.30
C CYS A 151 12.49 9.30 25.47
N LYS A 152 12.52 8.01 25.81
CA LYS A 152 13.21 7.00 25.03
C LYS A 152 12.32 6.57 23.88
N TYR A 153 12.88 6.59 22.66
CA TYR A 153 12.23 6.14 21.44
C TYR A 153 11.98 4.63 21.45
N ILE A 154 10.75 4.22 21.22
CA ILE A 154 10.33 2.83 21.17
C ILE A 154 9.64 2.56 19.82
N GLU A 155 10.09 1.53 19.13
CA GLU A 155 9.46 1.01 17.92
C GLU A 155 8.72 -0.30 18.24
N LYS A 156 7.43 -0.40 17.89
CA LYS A 156 6.60 -1.58 18.08
C LYS A 156 6.00 -2.03 16.76
N LYS A 157 6.23 -3.30 16.39
CA LYS A 157 5.53 -3.91 15.27
C LYS A 157 4.05 -4.08 15.62
N VAL A 158 3.17 -3.46 14.82
CA VAL A 158 1.71 -3.52 15.01
C VAL A 158 1.13 -4.73 14.30
N TRP A 159 1.47 -4.90 13.02
CA TRP A 159 1.05 -6.06 12.22
C TRP A 159 2.00 -6.30 11.04
N SER A 160 1.88 -7.50 10.47
CA SER A 160 2.59 -7.92 9.26
C SER A 160 1.63 -8.75 8.41
N LYS A 161 1.49 -8.43 7.11
CA LYS A 161 0.51 -9.06 6.23
C LYS A 161 1.05 -9.29 4.84
N TRP A 162 0.79 -10.47 4.28
CA TRP A 162 1.01 -10.74 2.88
C TRP A 162 -0.06 -10.08 2.02
N ILE A 163 0.38 -9.36 1.00
CA ILE A 163 -0.48 -8.68 0.03
C ILE A 163 -0.04 -9.12 -1.36
N THR A 164 -1.02 -9.41 -2.22
CA THR A 164 -0.81 -9.57 -3.65
C THR A 164 -1.62 -8.48 -4.34
N ALA A 165 -0.96 -7.65 -5.16
CA ALA A 165 -1.58 -6.51 -5.80
C ALA A 165 -1.27 -6.47 -7.30
N PRO A 166 -2.29 -6.30 -8.18
CA PRO A 166 -2.08 -6.24 -9.61
C PRO A 166 -1.25 -5.01 -10.01
N VAL A 167 -0.39 -5.15 -11.01
CA VAL A 167 0.25 -4.01 -11.66
C VAL A 167 -0.79 -3.22 -12.46
N LYS A 168 -0.60 -1.92 -12.60
CA LYS A 168 -1.55 -1.07 -13.34
C LYS A 168 -1.35 -1.10 -14.85
N LYS A 169 -0.19 -1.53 -15.34
CA LYS A 169 0.07 -1.73 -16.76
C LYS A 169 -0.60 -3.00 -17.29
N ASP A 170 -0.86 -3.04 -18.59
CA ASP A 170 -1.31 -4.26 -19.24
C ASP A 170 -0.18 -5.28 -19.30
N ALA A 171 -0.29 -6.32 -18.49
CA ALA A 171 0.69 -7.40 -18.38
C ALA A 171 -0.06 -8.73 -18.22
N ASN A 172 -0.69 -9.17 -19.31
CA ASN A 172 -1.58 -10.31 -19.32
C ASN A 172 -0.99 -11.45 -20.15
N VAL A 173 -1.25 -12.68 -19.70
CA VAL A 173 -0.92 -13.90 -20.44
C VAL A 173 -2.07 -14.89 -20.32
N TRP A 174 -2.39 -15.56 -21.40
CA TRP A 174 -3.32 -16.70 -21.38
C TRP A 174 -2.55 -17.98 -21.09
N GLY A 175 -3.07 -18.79 -20.21
CA GLY A 175 -2.45 -20.04 -19.80
C GLY A 175 -3.47 -21.09 -19.41
N LEU A 176 -2.98 -22.27 -19.07
CA LEU A 176 -3.81 -23.38 -18.62
C LEU A 176 -3.85 -23.41 -17.08
N GLU A 177 -5.02 -23.75 -16.57
CA GLU A 177 -5.28 -24.03 -15.16
C GLU A 177 -5.84 -25.44 -15.05
N TRP A 178 -5.38 -26.22 -14.06
CA TRP A 178 -5.77 -27.62 -13.87
C TRP A 178 -6.38 -27.85 -12.50
N LYS A 179 -7.35 -28.76 -12.46
CA LYS A 179 -8.03 -29.16 -11.24
C LYS A 179 -8.02 -30.68 -11.06
#